data_2988d310c0a1122c91003256f9161c58
#
_entry.id   2988d310c0a1122c91003256f9161c58
#
_cell.length_a   1.000
_cell.length_b   1.000
_cell.length_c   1.000
_cell.angle_alpha   90.00
_cell.angle_beta   90.00
_cell.angle_gamma   90.00
#
_symmetry.space_group_name_H-M   'P 1'
#
loop_
_entity.id
_entity.type
_entity.pdbx_description
1 polymer ?
#
loop_
_entity_poly.entity_id
_entity_poly.type
_entity_poly.pdbx_seq_one_letter_code
_entity_poly.pdbx_strand_id
1 'polypeptide(L)'
;MKKIIFTIALGLLTAVGANAQDENCVQNQKGDWYVGTGDIANTAWTDWSLSPTIGYGVSDDLMVGMSLSQADSESDMDINLHARYFWKGYFGYVATSGLSTDFLSIGAGKMFTFHKNVYVDPKVVYNVDEETTNLQLGFGLKF
;
A
#
# COMPACT_ATOMS: atom_id res chain seq x y z
N MET A 1 -13.93 -7.32 19.91
CA MET A 1 -13.19 -7.98 18.83
C MET A 1 -12.37 -7.00 17.97
N LYS A 2 -12.89 -5.83 17.56
CA LYS A 2 -12.15 -4.84 16.75
C LYS A 2 -10.81 -4.36 17.39
N LYS A 3 -10.79 -4.18 18.73
CA LYS A 3 -9.57 -3.75 19.46
C LYS A 3 -8.45 -4.82 19.46
N ILE A 4 -8.81 -6.09 19.45
CA ILE A 4 -7.84 -7.20 19.47
C ILE A 4 -7.13 -7.32 18.11
N ILE A 5 -7.85 -7.15 17.01
CA ILE A 5 -7.30 -7.20 15.65
C ILE A 5 -6.30 -6.05 15.45
N PHE A 6 -6.63 -4.85 15.94
CA PHE A 6 -5.72 -3.70 15.85
C PHE A 6 -4.43 -3.91 16.64
N THR A 7 -4.54 -4.50 17.84
CA THR A 7 -3.37 -4.81 18.69
C THR A 7 -2.49 -5.89 18.06
N ILE A 8 -3.07 -6.91 17.44
CA ILE A 8 -2.34 -7.98 16.73
C ILE A 8 -1.66 -7.41 15.48
N ALA A 9 -2.32 -6.58 14.69
CA ALA A 9 -1.76 -5.94 13.52
C ALA A 9 -0.59 -5.00 13.88
N LEU A 10 -0.74 -4.22 14.94
CA LEU A 10 0.32 -3.36 15.45
C LEU A 10 1.49 -4.17 16.03
N GLY A 11 1.22 -5.28 16.72
CA GLY A 11 2.22 -6.20 17.23
C GLY A 11 3.01 -6.90 16.13
N LEU A 12 2.37 -7.31 15.04
CA LEU A 12 3.03 -7.88 13.86
C LEU A 12 3.94 -6.86 13.16
N LEU A 13 3.49 -5.62 13.02
CA LEU A 13 4.30 -4.53 12.45
C LEU A 13 5.55 -4.23 13.29
N THR A 14 5.44 -4.26 14.61
CA THR A 14 6.58 -4.03 15.50
C THR A 14 7.53 -5.23 15.54
N ALA A 15 7.02 -6.46 15.53
CA ALA A 15 7.84 -7.68 15.53
C ALA A 15 8.66 -7.82 14.22
N VAL A 16 8.06 -7.50 13.08
CA VAL A 16 8.77 -7.47 11.79
C VAL A 16 9.77 -6.31 11.75
N GLY A 17 9.48 -5.19 12.42
CA GLY A 17 10.38 -4.05 12.52
C GLY A 17 11.64 -4.30 13.36
N ALA A 18 11.55 -5.14 14.40
CA ALA A 18 12.67 -5.38 15.30
C ALA A 18 13.81 -6.24 14.70
N ASN A 19 13.52 -7.04 13.69
CA ASN A 19 14.49 -7.92 13.03
C ASN A 19 14.96 -7.44 11.65
N ALA A 20 14.41 -6.37 11.14
CA ALA A 20 14.73 -5.85 9.82
C ALA A 20 15.63 -4.62 9.92
N GLN A 21 16.73 -4.75 10.64
CA GLN A 21 17.88 -3.90 10.35
C GLN A 21 18.53 -4.47 9.09
N ASP A 22 18.32 -3.81 8.02
CA ASP A 22 19.24 -3.22 7.14
C ASP A 22 19.21 -3.52 5.67
N GLU A 23 19.27 -4.59 5.08
CA GLU A 23 19.68 -4.65 3.68
C GLU A 23 18.52 -4.78 2.68
N ASN A 24 17.33 -5.11 3.13
CA ASN A 24 16.19 -5.41 2.25
C ASN A 24 15.05 -4.39 2.28
N CYS A 25 15.24 -3.24 2.92
CA CYS A 25 14.24 -2.18 2.89
C CYS A 25 14.37 -1.35 1.61
N VAL A 26 13.26 -1.17 0.92
CA VAL A 26 13.23 -0.25 -0.23
C VAL A 26 13.39 1.17 0.30
N GLN A 27 14.46 1.84 -0.15
CA GLN A 27 14.57 3.27 -0.03
C GLN A 27 14.00 3.88 -1.32
N ASN A 28 13.01 4.75 -1.17
CA ASN A 28 12.52 5.54 -2.28
C ASN A 28 13.60 6.54 -2.69
N GLN A 29 13.74 6.74 -3.99
CA GLN A 29 14.62 7.77 -4.54
C GLN A 29 13.85 8.59 -5.55
N LYS A 30 14.23 9.86 -5.65
CA LYS A 30 13.67 10.73 -6.68
C LYS A 30 13.95 10.16 -8.07
N GLY A 31 12.89 9.97 -8.83
CA GLY A 31 12.96 9.42 -10.17
C GLY A 31 12.62 7.93 -10.27
N ASP A 32 12.48 7.24 -9.14
CA ASP A 32 12.07 5.83 -9.14
C ASP A 32 10.65 5.66 -9.66
N TRP A 33 10.47 4.62 -10.46
CA TRP A 33 9.16 4.18 -10.93
C TRP A 33 8.75 2.90 -10.21
N TYR A 34 7.50 2.86 -9.82
CA TYR A 34 6.87 1.72 -9.17
C TYR A 34 5.70 1.23 -10.02
N VAL A 35 5.73 -0.04 -10.37
CA VAL A 35 4.62 -0.71 -11.06
C VAL A 35 4.26 -1.94 -10.26
N GLY A 36 3.02 -2.04 -9.83
CA GLY A 36 2.61 -3.14 -8.97
C GLY A 36 1.15 -3.47 -9.06
N THR A 37 0.77 -4.41 -8.25
CA THR A 37 -0.63 -4.73 -7.98
C THR A 37 -1.02 -4.06 -6.66
N GLY A 38 -2.19 -3.43 -6.61
CA GLY A 38 -2.66 -2.78 -5.41
C GLY A 38 -2.91 -3.76 -4.27
N ASP A 39 -4.09 -4.33 -4.13
CA ASP A 39 -4.52 -4.95 -2.89
C ASP A 39 -4.96 -6.40 -3.07
N ILE A 40 -4.13 -7.34 -2.66
CA ILE A 40 -4.47 -8.78 -2.72
C ILE A 40 -5.13 -9.28 -1.41
N ALA A 41 -5.01 -8.53 -0.31
CA ALA A 41 -5.21 -9.10 1.02
C ALA A 41 -6.64 -9.10 1.56
N ASN A 42 -7.60 -8.54 0.90
CA ASN A 42 -8.96 -8.45 1.45
C ASN A 42 -10.01 -9.26 0.69
N THR A 43 -9.58 -10.02 -0.27
CA THR A 43 -10.46 -10.87 -1.07
C THR A 43 -10.41 -12.31 -0.58
N ALA A 44 -11.57 -12.93 -0.43
CA ALA A 44 -11.65 -14.37 -0.35
C ALA A 44 -10.84 -14.97 -1.51
N TRP A 45 -10.17 -16.08 -1.29
CA TRP A 45 -9.29 -16.73 -2.29
C TRP A 45 -9.92 -16.95 -3.67
N THR A 46 -11.21 -16.69 -3.80
CA THR A 46 -12.00 -16.81 -5.03
C THR A 46 -12.14 -15.53 -5.83
N ASP A 47 -11.89 -14.35 -5.25
CA ASP A 47 -12.17 -13.05 -5.89
C ASP A 47 -10.90 -12.20 -5.96
N TRP A 48 -9.98 -12.60 -6.80
CA TRP A 48 -8.74 -11.85 -7.04
C TRP A 48 -9.03 -10.64 -7.92
N SER A 49 -9.13 -9.47 -7.35
CA SER A 49 -9.12 -8.22 -8.10
C SER A 49 -7.68 -7.71 -8.20
N LEU A 50 -7.15 -7.67 -9.41
CA LEU A 50 -5.89 -7.02 -9.71
C LEU A 50 -6.13 -5.52 -9.85
N SER A 51 -5.60 -4.74 -8.93
CA SER A 51 -5.61 -3.27 -9.03
C SER A 51 -4.24 -2.79 -9.48
N PRO A 52 -3.99 -2.64 -10.79
CA PRO A 52 -2.69 -2.16 -11.26
C PRO A 52 -2.39 -0.78 -10.68
N THR A 53 -1.19 -0.63 -10.17
CA THR A 53 -0.73 0.58 -9.50
C THR A 53 0.53 1.08 -10.17
N ILE A 54 0.60 2.37 -10.44
CA ILE A 54 1.78 3.06 -10.93
C ILE A 54 2.14 4.15 -9.94
N GLY A 55 3.41 4.23 -9.55
CA GLY A 55 3.94 5.25 -8.65
C GLY A 55 5.22 5.87 -9.18
N TYR A 56 5.48 7.10 -8.76
CA TYR A 56 6.67 7.85 -9.10
C TYR A 56 7.27 8.53 -7.87
N GLY A 57 8.56 8.36 -7.66
CA GLY A 57 9.34 9.03 -6.61
C GLY A 57 9.55 10.50 -6.93
N VAL A 58 8.79 11.38 -6.30
CA VAL A 58 8.89 12.83 -6.46
C VAL A 58 10.10 13.39 -5.71
N SER A 59 10.40 12.80 -4.57
CA SER A 59 11.61 13.06 -3.76
C SER A 59 12.10 11.76 -3.14
N ASP A 60 13.20 11.80 -2.40
CA ASP A 60 13.77 10.63 -1.75
C ASP A 60 12.84 10.03 -0.67
N ASP A 61 11.92 10.85 -0.14
CA ASP A 61 11.00 10.40 0.89
C ASP A 61 9.53 10.35 0.42
N LEU A 62 9.21 10.91 -0.76
CA LEU A 62 7.83 11.04 -1.23
C LEU A 62 7.61 10.34 -2.56
N MET A 63 6.64 9.44 -2.59
CA MET A 63 6.11 8.83 -3.80
C MET A 63 4.65 9.24 -3.97
N VAL A 64 4.27 9.55 -5.19
CA VAL A 64 2.87 9.71 -5.60
C VAL A 64 2.53 8.68 -6.64
N GLY A 65 1.28 8.26 -6.68
CA GLY A 65 0.87 7.24 -7.63
C GLY A 65 -0.64 7.21 -7.84
N MET A 66 -1.03 6.35 -8.76
CA MET A 66 -2.42 6.05 -9.06
C MET A 66 -2.61 4.54 -9.13
N SER A 67 -3.80 4.10 -8.76
CA SER A 67 -4.24 2.71 -8.96
C SER A 67 -5.58 2.71 -9.68
N LEU A 68 -5.78 1.67 -10.48
CA LEU A 68 -7.04 1.42 -11.14
C LEU A 68 -7.76 0.33 -10.36
N SER A 69 -8.99 0.58 -9.98
CA SER A 69 -9.86 -0.43 -9.36
C SER A 69 -11.16 -0.54 -10.15
N GLN A 70 -11.69 -1.74 -10.19
CA GLN A 70 -12.97 -2.02 -10.80
C GLN A 70 -13.73 -2.92 -9.82
N ALA A 71 -14.88 -2.46 -9.36
CA ALA A 71 -15.65 -3.20 -8.37
C ALA A 71 -16.26 -4.48 -8.97
N ASP A 72 -16.74 -4.40 -10.20
CA ASP A 72 -17.31 -5.50 -10.96
C ASP A 72 -17.04 -5.33 -12.46
N SER A 73 -17.13 -6.41 -13.24
CA SER A 73 -16.88 -6.40 -14.67
C SER A 73 -17.83 -5.49 -15.48
N GLU A 74 -18.94 -5.07 -14.89
CA GLU A 74 -19.92 -4.13 -15.46
C GLU A 74 -19.81 -2.70 -14.89
N SER A 75 -18.93 -2.49 -13.88
CA SER A 75 -18.73 -1.18 -13.25
C SER A 75 -17.72 -0.35 -14.01
N ASP A 76 -17.84 0.96 -13.92
CA ASP A 76 -16.85 1.89 -14.42
C ASP A 76 -15.51 1.71 -13.67
N MET A 77 -14.43 2.01 -14.38
CA MET A 77 -13.08 1.92 -13.83
C MET A 77 -12.80 3.15 -12.95
N ASP A 78 -12.55 2.93 -11.68
CA ASP A 78 -12.18 3.97 -10.73
C ASP A 78 -10.68 4.21 -10.71
N ILE A 79 -10.29 5.47 -10.76
CA ILE A 79 -8.91 5.91 -10.63
C ILE A 79 -8.71 6.42 -9.21
N ASN A 80 -7.89 5.75 -8.44
CA ASN A 80 -7.55 6.16 -7.08
C ASN A 80 -6.16 6.81 -7.07
N LEU A 81 -6.04 7.97 -6.46
CA LEU A 81 -4.77 8.64 -6.25
C LEU A 81 -4.22 8.30 -4.87
N HIS A 82 -2.92 8.07 -4.77
CA HIS A 82 -2.29 7.82 -3.50
C HIS A 82 -0.93 8.49 -3.38
N ALA A 83 -0.52 8.76 -2.14
CA ALA A 83 0.80 9.22 -1.80
C ALA A 83 1.37 8.37 -0.67
N ARG A 84 2.69 8.17 -0.70
CA ARG A 84 3.45 7.47 0.34
C ARG A 84 4.62 8.34 0.79
N TYR A 85 4.73 8.55 2.09
CA TYR A 85 5.89 9.19 2.69
C TYR A 85 6.75 8.15 3.38
N PHE A 86 7.99 7.99 2.94
CA PHE A 86 8.93 6.98 3.41
C PHE A 86 9.79 7.51 4.55
N TRP A 87 9.96 6.67 5.55
CA TRP A 87 10.86 6.93 6.66
C TRP A 87 11.48 5.62 7.17
N LYS A 88 12.77 5.45 6.98
CA LYS A 88 13.53 4.25 7.41
C LYS A 88 12.90 2.93 6.96
N GLY A 89 12.46 2.86 5.70
CA GLY A 89 11.83 1.66 5.13
C GLY A 89 10.36 1.46 5.48
N TYR A 90 9.81 2.26 6.38
CA TYR A 90 8.37 2.36 6.61
C TYR A 90 7.79 3.44 5.72
N PHE A 91 6.49 3.40 5.51
CA PHE A 91 5.78 4.48 4.83
C PHE A 91 4.44 4.78 5.48
N GLY A 92 4.10 6.05 5.52
CA GLY A 92 2.74 6.52 5.70
C GLY A 92 2.04 6.52 4.34
N TYR A 93 0.76 6.19 4.33
CA TYR A 93 -0.06 6.06 3.12
C TYR A 93 -1.31 6.91 3.24
N VAL A 94 -1.62 7.62 2.18
CA VAL A 94 -2.90 8.33 2.02
C VAL A 94 -3.40 8.09 0.60
N ALA A 95 -4.68 7.79 0.47
CA ALA A 95 -5.32 7.60 -0.83
C ALA A 95 -6.72 8.18 -0.86
N THR A 96 -7.15 8.57 -2.05
CA THR A 96 -8.53 8.95 -2.34
C THR A 96 -9.15 7.93 -3.27
N SER A 97 -10.41 7.62 -3.10
CA SER A 97 -11.17 6.84 -4.07
C SER A 97 -11.75 7.78 -5.12
N GLY A 98 -11.31 7.59 -6.35
CA GLY A 98 -11.66 8.51 -7.44
C GLY A 98 -10.93 9.85 -7.35
N LEU A 99 -11.40 10.82 -8.10
CA LEU A 99 -10.94 12.22 -8.06
C LEU A 99 -11.68 13.04 -6.99
N SER A 100 -12.55 12.39 -6.22
CA SER A 100 -13.30 13.02 -5.13
C SER A 100 -12.55 12.88 -3.82
N THR A 101 -12.65 13.89 -2.96
CA THR A 101 -12.08 13.87 -1.61
C THR A 101 -12.99 13.17 -0.59
N ASP A 102 -14.13 12.65 -1.05
CA ASP A 102 -15.17 12.10 -0.16
C ASP A 102 -14.82 10.70 0.36
N PHE A 103 -13.81 10.04 -0.21
CA PHE A 103 -13.35 8.71 0.21
C PHE A 103 -11.86 8.75 0.52
N LEU A 104 -11.55 9.04 1.76
CA LEU A 104 -10.16 9.13 2.24
C LEU A 104 -9.75 7.83 2.94
N SER A 105 -8.64 7.27 2.50
CA SER A 105 -7.97 6.15 3.17
C SER A 105 -6.62 6.60 3.70
N ILE A 106 -6.33 6.27 4.94
CA ILE A 106 -5.03 6.51 5.57
C ILE A 106 -4.43 5.21 6.05
N GLY A 107 -3.12 5.10 6.04
CA GLY A 107 -2.49 3.85 6.46
C GLY A 107 -1.01 3.98 6.72
N ALA A 108 -0.41 2.86 7.05
CA ALA A 108 1.03 2.73 7.20
C ALA A 108 1.46 1.31 6.81
N GLY A 109 2.70 1.20 6.34
CA GLY A 109 3.24 -0.07 5.91
C GLY A 109 4.76 -0.08 5.90
N LYS A 110 5.30 -1.18 5.41
CA LYS A 110 6.74 -1.34 5.19
C LYS A 110 6.95 -1.96 3.83
N MET A 111 7.95 -1.48 3.10
CA MET A 111 8.29 -2.00 1.79
C MET A 111 9.58 -2.82 1.88
N PHE A 112 9.54 -4.04 1.38
CA PHE A 112 10.66 -4.96 1.35
C PHE A 112 11.04 -5.28 -0.09
N THR A 113 12.35 -5.34 -0.36
CA THR A 113 12.86 -5.82 -1.65
C THR A 113 13.20 -7.30 -1.52
N PHE A 114 12.68 -8.13 -2.40
CA PHE A 114 13.01 -9.57 -2.45
C PHE A 114 14.15 -9.88 -3.41
N HIS A 115 14.16 -9.21 -4.54
CA HIS A 115 15.20 -9.44 -5.55
C HIS A 115 15.33 -8.20 -6.43
N LYS A 116 16.53 -7.59 -6.42
CA LYS A 116 16.86 -6.38 -7.18
C LYS A 116 15.75 -5.33 -7.27
N ASN A 117 14.72 -5.60 -8.06
CA ASN A 117 13.66 -4.67 -8.39
C ASN A 117 12.27 -5.12 -7.91
N VAL A 118 12.14 -6.33 -7.35
CA VAL A 118 10.85 -6.84 -6.87
C VAL A 118 10.64 -6.41 -5.43
N TYR A 119 9.50 -5.79 -5.15
CA TYR A 119 9.11 -5.41 -3.79
C TYR A 119 7.80 -6.04 -3.35
N VAL A 120 7.64 -6.11 -2.04
CA VAL A 120 6.40 -6.47 -1.36
C VAL A 120 6.13 -5.41 -0.29
N ASP A 121 4.91 -4.93 -0.20
CA ASP A 121 4.50 -3.88 0.72
C ASP A 121 3.27 -4.26 1.55
N PRO A 122 3.45 -5.00 2.65
CA PRO A 122 2.39 -5.13 3.64
C PRO A 122 2.04 -3.76 4.24
N LYS A 123 0.76 -3.47 4.30
CA LYS A 123 0.24 -2.21 4.85
C LYS A 123 -1.10 -2.42 5.56
N VAL A 124 -1.35 -1.59 6.55
CA VAL A 124 -2.66 -1.47 7.20
C VAL A 124 -3.28 -0.17 6.71
N VAL A 125 -4.49 -0.24 6.22
CA VAL A 125 -5.23 0.91 5.69
C VAL A 125 -6.54 1.04 6.45
N TYR A 126 -6.83 2.25 6.89
CA TYR A 126 -8.08 2.64 7.50
C TYR A 126 -8.88 3.51 6.52
N ASN A 127 -10.07 3.06 6.15
CA ASN A 127 -11.02 3.84 5.37
C ASN A 127 -11.81 4.72 6.32
N VAL A 128 -11.68 6.03 6.16
CA VAL A 128 -12.28 7.00 7.07
C VAL A 128 -13.81 6.99 6.96
N ASP A 129 -14.33 6.85 5.74
CA ASP A 129 -15.77 6.90 5.48
C ASP A 129 -16.51 5.63 5.89
N GLU A 130 -15.88 4.48 5.65
CA GLU A 130 -16.47 3.18 6.01
C GLU A 130 -16.15 2.75 7.44
N GLU A 131 -15.29 3.49 8.14
CA GLU A 131 -14.76 3.14 9.46
C GLU A 131 -14.18 1.71 9.52
N THR A 132 -13.58 1.25 8.42
CA THR A 132 -13.04 -0.10 8.28
C THR A 132 -11.52 -0.10 8.24
N THR A 133 -10.93 -1.13 8.87
CA THR A 133 -9.47 -1.34 8.84
C THR A 133 -9.18 -2.60 8.06
N ASN A 134 -8.33 -2.47 7.04
CA ASN A 134 -7.97 -3.53 6.13
C ASN A 134 -6.44 -3.77 6.16
N LEU A 135 -6.05 -5.04 6.19
CA LEU A 135 -4.66 -5.43 5.95
C LEU A 135 -4.50 -5.71 4.46
N GLN A 136 -3.55 -5.04 3.84
CA GLN A 136 -3.30 -5.14 2.41
C GLN A 136 -1.87 -5.59 2.15
N LEU A 137 -1.68 -6.36 1.09
CA LEU A 137 -0.39 -6.85 0.65
C LEU A 137 -0.20 -6.52 -0.83
N GLY A 138 0.71 -5.62 -1.14
CA GLY A 138 1.05 -5.27 -2.51
C GLY A 138 2.32 -5.98 -2.98
N PHE A 139 2.43 -6.15 -4.29
CA PHE A 139 3.63 -6.65 -4.97
C PHE A 139 3.93 -5.77 -6.17
N GLY A 140 5.20 -5.58 -6.48
CA GLY A 140 5.53 -4.81 -7.65
C GLY A 140 7.00 -4.82 -8.02
N LEU A 141 7.29 -4.03 -9.04
CA LEU A 141 8.62 -3.78 -9.57
C LEU A 141 8.97 -2.30 -9.36
N LYS A 142 10.21 -2.06 -8.96
CA LYS A 142 10.81 -0.74 -8.84
C LYS A 142 11.90 -0.61 -9.91
N PHE A 143 11.92 0.50 -10.63
CA PHE A 143 12.90 0.80 -11.69
C PHE A 143 13.66 2.08 -11.39
#